data_35de5d941823b921e60ff2ecf047bf29
#
_entry.id   35de5d941823b921e60ff2ecf047bf29
#
_cell.length_a   1.000
_cell.length_b   1.000
_cell.length_c   1.000
_cell.angle_alpha   90.00
_cell.angle_beta   90.00
_cell.angle_gamma   90.00
#
_symmetry.space_group_name_H-M   'P 1'
#
loop_
_entity.id
_entity.type
_entity.pdbx_description
1 polymer ?
#
loop_
_entity_poly.entity_id
_entity_poly.type
_entity_poly.pdbx_seq_one_letter_code
_entity_poly.pdbx_strand_id
1 'polypeptide(L)'
;MIWSNVIPLNANSLSERKGDLRSRKIARFGLVISLSLAMTIAFQKNDSVSLNYKPTHYKQYILMTLNDIDQTYCLIDLYTKESNFNPKAKNGSHYGIPQGRSKYLATANGIQQIQWGYRYISNRYGVTKDGVPDACAAWQHWLKKGWH
;
A
#
# COMPACT_ATOMS: atom_id res chain seq x y z
N MET A 1 5.75 17.70 -43.41
CA MET A 1 5.90 19.18 -43.33
C MET A 1 5.39 19.60 -41.97
N ILE A 2 6.36 19.94 -41.08
CA ILE A 2 6.48 21.22 -40.38
C ILE A 2 5.74 21.21 -39.02
N TRP A 3 6.26 21.53 -37.84
CA TRP A 3 7.55 22.04 -37.34
C TRP A 3 7.68 21.68 -35.83
N SER A 4 8.89 21.40 -35.46
CA SER A 4 9.36 21.32 -34.06
C SER A 4 9.40 22.73 -33.46
N ASN A 5 9.01 22.86 -32.17
CA ASN A 5 9.45 23.98 -31.34
C ASN A 5 9.96 23.46 -30.00
N VAL A 6 11.26 23.27 -29.96
CA VAL A 6 12.04 23.07 -28.75
C VAL A 6 12.49 24.46 -28.28
N ILE A 7 12.08 24.85 -27.08
CA ILE A 7 12.56 26.08 -26.42
C ILE A 7 13.79 25.70 -25.59
N PRO A 8 14.97 26.33 -25.80
CA PRO A 8 16.14 26.07 -24.98
C PRO A 8 16.06 26.86 -23.67
N LEU A 9 16.31 26.15 -22.57
CA LEU A 9 16.53 26.74 -21.25
C LEU A 9 17.84 27.52 -21.23
N ASN A 10 17.77 28.81 -20.99
CA ASN A 10 18.90 29.71 -20.84
C ASN A 10 19.47 29.61 -19.42
N ALA A 11 20.63 28.99 -19.33
CA ALA A 11 21.46 29.00 -18.12
C ALA A 11 22.41 30.21 -18.20
N ASN A 12 22.08 31.30 -17.49
CA ASN A 12 23.08 32.30 -17.03
C ASN A 12 22.39 33.41 -16.24
N SER A 13 22.50 33.37 -14.93
CA SER A 13 22.72 34.56 -14.08
C SER A 13 22.97 34.16 -12.63
N LEU A 14 24.13 33.63 -12.35
CA LEU A 14 24.75 33.71 -11.01
C LEU A 14 25.68 34.91 -11.02
N SER A 15 25.15 36.07 -10.69
CA SER A 15 25.94 37.27 -10.42
C SER A 15 26.20 37.39 -8.93
N GLU A 16 27.46 37.33 -8.63
CA GLU A 16 28.12 37.64 -7.36
C GLU A 16 27.53 38.87 -6.65
N ARG A 17 27.28 38.72 -5.36
CA ARG A 17 27.34 39.85 -4.44
C ARG A 17 28.32 39.53 -3.32
N LYS A 18 29.54 39.95 -3.53
CA LYS A 18 30.49 40.24 -2.46
C LYS A 18 30.04 41.52 -1.78
N GLY A 19 29.87 41.50 -0.50
CA GLY A 19 29.50 42.65 0.35
C GLY A 19 29.92 42.40 1.76
N ASP A 20 31.10 42.76 2.02
CA ASP A 20 31.65 43.64 3.06
C ASP A 20 31.46 43.22 4.52
N LEU A 21 32.56 42.65 5.04
CA LEU A 21 32.84 42.42 6.46
C LEU A 21 33.25 43.73 7.13
N ARG A 22 32.30 44.46 7.70
CA ARG A 22 32.62 45.54 8.65
C ARG A 22 32.48 45.06 10.08
N SER A 23 33.65 44.82 10.66
CA SER A 23 33.94 44.71 12.09
C SER A 23 33.14 45.73 12.91
N ARG A 24 32.32 45.28 13.84
CA ARG A 24 31.90 46.06 15.02
C ARG A 24 32.11 45.22 16.26
N LYS A 25 33.14 45.59 16.98
CA LYS A 25 33.39 45.18 18.37
C LYS A 25 32.26 45.75 19.21
N ILE A 26 31.51 44.93 19.87
CA ILE A 26 30.62 45.32 20.97
C ILE A 26 30.80 44.35 22.12
N ALA A 27 31.23 44.96 23.18
CA ALA A 27 31.43 44.66 24.56
C ALA A 27 30.76 43.39 25.16
N ARG A 28 31.59 42.78 26.00
CA ARG A 28 31.28 41.79 27.02
C ARG A 28 30.16 42.26 27.94
N PHE A 29 29.08 41.54 28.02
CA PHE A 29 28.32 41.38 29.25
C PHE A 29 27.92 39.91 29.36
N GLY A 30 28.42 39.27 30.40
CA GLY A 30 28.11 37.91 30.73
C GLY A 30 26.69 37.81 31.30
N LEU A 31 25.97 36.89 30.77
CA LEU A 31 24.92 36.23 31.54
C LEU A 31 24.88 34.77 31.06
N VAL A 32 25.46 33.94 31.88
CA VAL A 32 25.40 32.50 31.74
C VAL A 32 23.98 32.12 32.19
N ILE A 33 23.09 32.00 31.23
CA ILE A 33 21.81 31.29 31.47
C ILE A 33 22.00 29.92 30.81
N SER A 34 22.48 29.01 31.64
CA SER A 34 22.44 27.57 31.36
C SER A 34 20.99 27.11 31.32
N LEU A 35 20.34 27.25 30.15
CA LEU A 35 19.09 26.59 29.88
C LEU A 35 19.42 25.22 29.32
N SER A 36 19.62 24.24 30.22
CA SER A 36 19.59 22.83 29.89
C SER A 36 18.17 22.48 29.45
N LEU A 37 17.91 22.67 28.15
CA LEU A 37 16.71 22.14 27.52
C LEU A 37 16.89 20.62 27.45
N ALA A 38 16.53 19.94 28.54
CA ALA A 38 16.33 18.50 28.53
C ALA A 38 15.18 18.23 27.55
N MET A 39 15.57 17.96 26.30
CA MET A 39 14.67 17.47 25.27
C MET A 39 14.33 16.04 25.67
N THR A 40 13.34 15.88 26.55
CA THR A 40 12.70 14.61 26.79
C THR A 40 11.99 14.23 25.48
N ILE A 41 12.69 13.43 24.69
CA ILE A 41 12.07 12.68 23.62
C ILE A 41 11.10 11.74 24.32
N ALA A 42 9.85 12.17 24.46
CA ALA A 42 8.79 11.27 24.80
C ALA A 42 8.74 10.23 23.69
N PHE A 43 9.26 9.05 23.99
CA PHE A 43 9.06 7.86 23.17
C PHE A 43 7.54 7.64 23.18
N GLN A 44 6.86 8.21 22.19
CA GLN A 44 5.46 7.88 21.96
C GLN A 44 5.47 6.38 21.63
N LYS A 45 5.04 5.62 22.62
CA LYS A 45 4.65 4.24 22.43
C LYS A 45 3.72 4.25 21.25
N ASN A 46 4.19 3.70 20.12
CA ASN A 46 3.34 3.48 18.97
C ASN A 46 2.23 2.54 19.45
N ASP A 47 1.14 3.11 19.88
CA ASP A 47 -0.09 2.36 20.02
C ASP A 47 -0.32 1.81 18.61
N SER A 48 -0.13 0.50 18.48
CA SER A 48 -0.49 -0.22 17.28
C SER A 48 -1.97 0.06 17.06
N VAL A 49 -2.25 1.01 16.18
CA VAL A 49 -3.62 1.26 15.71
C VAL A 49 -4.06 -0.05 15.12
N SER A 50 -4.84 -0.79 15.88
CA SER A 50 -5.54 -1.97 15.40
C SER A 50 -6.49 -1.46 14.32
N LEU A 51 -6.00 -1.43 13.08
CA LEU A 51 -6.81 -1.12 11.93
C LEU A 51 -7.87 -2.21 11.86
N ASN A 52 -9.05 -1.89 12.37
CA ASN A 52 -10.21 -2.77 12.28
C ASN A 52 -10.66 -2.77 10.81
N TYR A 53 -9.98 -3.61 10.00
CA TYR A 53 -10.23 -3.71 8.57
C TYR A 53 -11.66 -4.17 8.32
N LYS A 54 -12.48 -3.23 7.82
CA LYS A 54 -13.83 -3.54 7.34
C LYS A 54 -13.74 -4.17 5.94
N PRO A 55 -14.73 -4.97 5.51
CA PRO A 55 -14.79 -5.52 4.14
C PRO A 55 -14.57 -4.48 3.04
N THR A 56 -15.01 -3.24 3.25
CA THR A 56 -14.81 -2.12 2.32
C THR A 56 -13.34 -1.80 2.07
N HIS A 57 -12.47 -1.89 3.07
CA HIS A 57 -11.03 -1.64 2.92
C HIS A 57 -10.35 -2.69 2.05
N TYR A 58 -10.76 -3.96 2.17
CA TYR A 58 -10.23 -5.06 1.35
C TYR A 58 -10.67 -4.93 -0.11
N LYS A 59 -11.94 -4.57 -0.34
CA LYS A 59 -12.45 -4.31 -1.69
C LYS A 59 -11.71 -3.14 -2.34
N GLN A 60 -11.50 -2.06 -1.59
CA GLN A 60 -10.72 -0.92 -2.06
C GLN A 60 -9.26 -1.30 -2.38
N TYR A 61 -8.62 -2.11 -1.53
CA TYR A 61 -7.29 -2.62 -1.81
C TYR A 61 -7.22 -3.38 -3.14
N ILE A 62 -8.20 -4.27 -3.40
CA ILE A 62 -8.28 -5.01 -4.66
C ILE A 62 -8.44 -4.07 -5.85
N LEU A 63 -9.35 -3.08 -5.76
CA LEU A 63 -9.55 -2.05 -6.79
C LEU A 63 -8.26 -1.30 -7.14
N MET A 64 -7.43 -1.01 -6.13
CA MET A 64 -6.19 -0.26 -6.32
C MET A 64 -5.01 -1.11 -6.81
N THR A 65 -5.07 -2.43 -6.65
CA THR A 65 -3.89 -3.29 -6.87
C THR A 65 -4.03 -4.28 -8.02
N LEU A 66 -5.25 -4.64 -8.40
CA LEU A 66 -5.47 -5.63 -9.48
C LEU A 66 -5.37 -5.02 -10.88
N ASN A 67 -5.63 -3.71 -11.00
CA ASN A 67 -5.48 -2.92 -12.23
C ASN A 67 -6.23 -3.48 -13.46
N ASP A 68 -7.32 -4.20 -13.21
CA ASP A 68 -8.24 -4.74 -14.22
C ASP A 68 -9.63 -4.77 -13.57
N ILE A 69 -10.58 -4.05 -14.16
CA ILE A 69 -11.89 -3.84 -13.54
C ILE A 69 -12.74 -5.10 -13.53
N ASP A 70 -12.70 -5.89 -14.60
CA ASP A 70 -13.48 -7.12 -14.70
C ASP A 70 -12.96 -8.17 -13.73
N GLN A 71 -11.63 -8.35 -13.67
CA GLN A 71 -11.00 -9.25 -12.72
C GLN A 71 -11.23 -8.82 -11.28
N THR A 72 -11.28 -7.51 -11.04
CA THR A 72 -11.60 -6.94 -9.73
C THR A 72 -13.00 -7.32 -9.27
N TYR A 73 -14.01 -7.15 -10.11
CA TYR A 73 -15.39 -7.51 -9.75
C TYR A 73 -15.54 -9.02 -9.55
N CYS A 74 -14.99 -9.83 -10.43
CA CYS A 74 -15.00 -11.28 -10.27
C CYS A 74 -14.37 -11.73 -8.94
N LEU A 75 -13.25 -11.12 -8.53
CA LEU A 75 -12.58 -11.43 -7.27
C LEU A 75 -13.40 -10.97 -6.05
N ILE A 76 -14.01 -9.79 -6.14
CA ILE A 76 -14.88 -9.28 -5.08
C ILE A 76 -16.07 -10.21 -4.85
N ASP A 77 -16.71 -10.68 -5.93
CA ASP A 77 -17.83 -11.61 -5.86
C ASP A 77 -17.38 -12.95 -5.26
N LEU A 78 -16.27 -13.48 -5.72
CA LEU A 78 -15.69 -14.72 -5.20
C LEU A 78 -15.44 -14.64 -3.69
N TYR A 79 -14.71 -13.61 -3.22
CA TYR A 79 -14.38 -13.49 -1.80
C TYR A 79 -15.56 -13.07 -0.92
N THR A 80 -16.59 -12.47 -1.51
CA THR A 80 -17.88 -12.25 -0.82
C THR A 80 -18.54 -13.60 -0.53
N LYS A 81 -18.51 -14.54 -1.46
CA LYS A 81 -19.06 -15.89 -1.27
C LYS A 81 -18.22 -16.75 -0.35
N GLU A 82 -16.89 -16.67 -0.42
CA GLU A 82 -15.99 -17.48 0.39
C GLU A 82 -16.03 -17.14 1.88
N SER A 83 -16.01 -15.86 2.23
CA SER A 83 -15.90 -15.44 3.63
C SER A 83 -16.56 -14.11 3.96
N ASN A 84 -17.17 -13.45 3.00
CA ASN A 84 -17.57 -12.06 3.10
C ASN A 84 -16.42 -11.14 3.57
N PHE A 85 -15.23 -11.37 3.03
CA PHE A 85 -13.99 -10.65 3.40
C PHE A 85 -13.61 -10.75 4.89
N ASN A 86 -13.98 -11.83 5.56
CA ASN A 86 -13.61 -12.05 6.95
C ASN A 86 -12.22 -12.69 7.03
N PRO A 87 -11.17 -11.98 7.49
CA PRO A 87 -9.82 -12.54 7.57
C PRO A 87 -9.69 -13.61 8.67
N LYS A 88 -10.66 -13.69 9.57
CA LYS A 88 -10.71 -14.69 10.65
C LYS A 88 -11.62 -15.89 10.32
N ALA A 89 -12.19 -15.92 9.11
CA ALA A 89 -13.05 -17.02 8.70
C ALA A 89 -12.27 -18.35 8.74
N LYS A 90 -12.94 -19.38 9.21
CA LYS A 90 -12.40 -20.74 9.25
C LYS A 90 -13.52 -21.74 8.95
N ASN A 91 -13.24 -22.64 8.00
CA ASN A 91 -14.13 -23.75 7.68
C ASN A 91 -13.26 -25.01 7.52
N GLY A 92 -13.24 -25.84 8.56
CA GLY A 92 -12.34 -27.00 8.63
C GLY A 92 -10.85 -26.61 8.50
N SER A 93 -10.24 -27.00 7.39
CA SER A 93 -8.85 -26.68 7.06
C SER A 93 -8.66 -25.45 6.17
N HIS A 94 -9.75 -24.70 5.88
CA HIS A 94 -9.74 -23.52 5.05
C HIS A 94 -9.79 -22.26 5.89
N TYR A 95 -9.02 -21.24 5.51
CA TYR A 95 -8.78 -20.06 6.34
C TYR A 95 -8.87 -18.75 5.56
N GLY A 96 -9.35 -17.73 6.25
CA GLY A 96 -9.26 -16.33 5.85
C GLY A 96 -10.17 -15.93 4.71
N ILE A 97 -9.85 -14.76 4.12
CA ILE A 97 -10.64 -14.17 3.03
C ILE A 97 -10.83 -15.13 1.85
N PRO A 98 -9.76 -15.79 1.33
CA PRO A 98 -9.87 -16.68 0.17
C PRO A 98 -10.33 -18.09 0.50
N GLN A 99 -10.58 -18.42 1.77
CA GLN A 99 -10.85 -19.79 2.22
C GLN A 99 -9.87 -20.84 1.66
N GLY A 100 -8.60 -20.46 1.63
CA GLY A 100 -7.54 -21.32 1.11
C GLY A 100 -7.10 -22.37 2.13
N ARG A 101 -6.71 -23.55 1.64
CA ARG A 101 -6.18 -24.65 2.47
C ARG A 101 -4.69 -24.46 2.76
N SER A 102 -4.36 -23.44 3.56
CA SER A 102 -2.98 -23.12 3.95
C SER A 102 -2.93 -22.62 5.39
N LYS A 103 -2.03 -23.21 6.20
CA LYS A 103 -1.79 -22.76 7.58
C LYS A 103 -1.29 -21.30 7.64
N TYR A 104 -0.60 -20.83 6.61
CA TYR A 104 -0.17 -19.44 6.50
C TYR A 104 -1.35 -18.48 6.63
N LEU A 105 -2.49 -18.79 6.01
CA LEU A 105 -3.67 -17.92 6.03
C LEU A 105 -4.28 -17.78 7.44
N ALA A 106 -4.05 -18.73 8.33
CA ALA A 106 -4.55 -18.64 9.70
C ALA A 106 -3.87 -17.54 10.53
N THR A 107 -2.65 -17.14 10.15
CA THR A 107 -1.85 -16.11 10.86
C THR A 107 -1.64 -14.83 10.06
N ALA A 108 -1.84 -14.87 8.76
CA ALA A 108 -1.70 -13.74 7.86
C ALA A 108 -2.79 -12.67 8.08
N ASN A 109 -2.45 -11.40 7.95
CA ASN A 109 -3.45 -10.34 7.93
C ASN A 109 -4.25 -10.36 6.61
N GLY A 110 -5.39 -9.64 6.56
CA GLY A 110 -6.30 -9.71 5.42
C GLY A 110 -5.68 -9.29 4.09
N ILE A 111 -4.77 -8.31 4.07
CA ILE A 111 -4.05 -7.90 2.85
C ILE A 111 -3.12 -9.03 2.37
N GLN A 112 -2.38 -9.65 3.28
CA GLN A 112 -1.51 -10.78 2.97
C GLN A 112 -2.32 -12.00 2.46
N GLN A 113 -3.54 -12.20 2.98
CA GLN A 113 -4.45 -13.24 2.51
C GLN A 113 -4.90 -12.97 1.07
N ILE A 114 -5.23 -11.72 0.73
CA ILE A 114 -5.58 -11.32 -0.64
C ILE A 114 -4.40 -11.55 -1.59
N GLN A 115 -3.19 -11.12 -1.20
CA GLN A 115 -1.97 -11.33 -1.99
C GLN A 115 -1.66 -12.83 -2.19
N TRP A 116 -1.91 -13.65 -1.18
CA TRP A 116 -1.83 -15.10 -1.30
C TRP A 116 -2.84 -15.61 -2.33
N GLY A 117 -4.06 -15.10 -2.27
CA GLY A 117 -5.13 -15.44 -3.21
C GLY A 117 -4.79 -15.07 -4.66
N TYR A 118 -4.16 -13.91 -4.91
CA TYR A 118 -3.67 -13.56 -6.25
C TYR A 118 -2.74 -14.64 -6.80
N ARG A 119 -1.73 -15.05 -6.00
CA ARG A 119 -0.79 -16.10 -6.42
C ARG A 119 -1.48 -17.45 -6.64
N TYR A 120 -2.43 -17.80 -5.78
CA TYR A 120 -3.19 -19.03 -5.91
C TYR A 120 -4.00 -19.05 -7.22
N ILE A 121 -4.73 -17.95 -7.51
CA ILE A 121 -5.53 -17.83 -8.73
C ILE A 121 -4.64 -17.87 -9.97
N SER A 122 -3.53 -17.12 -9.97
CA SER A 122 -2.57 -17.16 -11.09
C SER A 122 -2.04 -18.56 -11.36
N ASN A 123 -1.72 -19.31 -10.31
CA ASN A 123 -1.19 -20.67 -10.45
C ASN A 123 -2.24 -21.69 -10.91
N ARG A 124 -3.49 -21.52 -10.50
CA ARG A 124 -4.54 -22.50 -10.76
C ARG A 124 -5.34 -22.22 -12.01
N TYR A 125 -5.64 -20.95 -12.27
CA TYR A 125 -6.52 -20.52 -13.37
C TYR A 125 -5.76 -19.74 -14.44
N GLY A 126 -4.51 -19.38 -14.17
CA GLY A 126 -3.67 -18.60 -15.08
C GLY A 126 -3.77 -17.10 -14.84
N VAL A 127 -3.24 -16.37 -15.81
CA VAL A 127 -3.26 -14.92 -15.87
C VAL A 127 -3.90 -14.46 -17.15
N THR A 128 -4.48 -13.26 -17.15
CA THR A 128 -4.99 -12.61 -18.36
C THR A 128 -3.84 -12.20 -19.30
N LYS A 129 -4.16 -11.73 -20.49
CA LYS A 129 -3.17 -11.16 -21.45
C LYS A 129 -2.37 -10.01 -20.84
N ASP A 130 -2.92 -9.29 -19.86
CA ASP A 130 -2.29 -8.18 -19.18
C ASP A 130 -1.50 -8.60 -17.91
N GLY A 131 -1.36 -9.92 -17.71
CA GLY A 131 -0.54 -10.49 -16.65
C GLY A 131 -1.18 -10.47 -15.26
N VAL A 132 -2.47 -10.14 -15.14
CA VAL A 132 -3.19 -10.17 -13.86
C VAL A 132 -3.83 -11.55 -13.61
N PRO A 133 -4.03 -11.96 -12.34
CA PRO A 133 -4.70 -13.21 -12.01
C PRO A 133 -6.07 -13.34 -12.68
N ASP A 134 -6.36 -14.47 -13.32
CA ASP A 134 -7.68 -14.70 -13.94
C ASP A 134 -8.74 -15.06 -12.89
N ALA A 135 -9.17 -14.01 -12.18
CA ALA A 135 -10.19 -14.12 -11.13
C ALA A 135 -11.56 -14.45 -11.70
N CYS A 136 -11.84 -14.08 -12.96
CA CYS A 136 -13.12 -14.42 -13.59
C CYS A 136 -13.19 -15.91 -13.90
N ALA A 137 -12.11 -16.56 -14.31
CA ALA A 137 -12.07 -18.01 -14.44
C ALA A 137 -12.29 -18.71 -13.09
N ALA A 138 -11.67 -18.19 -12.02
CA ALA A 138 -11.89 -18.71 -10.66
C ALA A 138 -13.36 -18.55 -10.22
N TRP A 139 -13.96 -17.39 -10.47
CA TRP A 139 -15.36 -17.12 -10.17
C TRP A 139 -16.31 -18.05 -10.94
N GLN A 140 -16.08 -18.23 -12.24
CA GLN A 140 -16.87 -19.16 -13.07
C GLN A 140 -16.74 -20.62 -12.59
N HIS A 141 -15.56 -21.02 -12.12
CA HIS A 141 -15.37 -22.32 -11.50
C HIS A 141 -16.20 -22.44 -10.20
N TRP A 142 -16.16 -21.40 -9.36
CA TRP A 142 -16.93 -21.36 -8.11
C TRP A 142 -18.44 -21.47 -8.37
N LEU A 143 -18.98 -20.75 -9.35
CA LEU A 143 -20.39 -20.81 -9.73
C LEU A 143 -20.82 -22.22 -10.16
N LYS A 144 -19.92 -23.00 -10.76
CA LYS A 144 -20.19 -24.36 -11.23
C LYS A 144 -19.99 -25.43 -10.16
N LYS A 145 -19.06 -25.23 -9.24
CA LYS A 145 -18.60 -26.27 -8.30
C LYS A 145 -18.83 -25.93 -6.84
N GLY A 146 -19.09 -24.65 -6.49
CA GLY A 146 -19.23 -24.17 -5.12
C GLY A 146 -17.89 -24.01 -4.37
N TRP A 147 -16.75 -24.05 -5.07
CA TRP A 147 -15.40 -23.82 -4.55
C TRP A 147 -14.44 -23.36 -5.66
N HIS A 148 -13.27 -22.85 -5.29
CA HIS A 148 -12.23 -22.42 -6.25
C HIS A 148 -10.84 -22.91 -5.86
#